data_74d15a1bcb33d9b8cb0deba45665a7ba
#
_entry.id   74d15a1bcb33d9b8cb0deba45665a7ba
#
_cell.length_a   1.000
_cell.length_b   1.000
_cell.length_c   1.000
_cell.angle_alpha   90.00
_cell.angle_beta   90.00
_cell.angle_gamma   90.00
#
_symmetry.space_group_name_H-M   'P 1'
#
loop_
_entity.id
_entity.type
_entity.pdbx_description
1 polymer ?
#
loop_
_entity_poly.entity_id
_entity_poly.type
_entity_poly.pdbx_seq_one_letter_code
_entity_poly.pdbx_strand_id
1 'polypeptide(L)'
;FMIEESHARGMELHAWLNPYRVTTSKNEKLPKNHIYYKHPERFVAYDGKLYFDPGLPENRSFIESVVKDLITRYDFDAIHMDDYFYPYPVDGLDFPDSKSYKKYGEGMDRGDWRRHNVDLLIEGLHEVIEAQKPWVRLGISPFGIWRNKTSDPRGSDTNGFQNYDGLYADVLLWTEKGWVDYMLPQLYWTLERKVASSEKLAYWWNDNANGRHMYIGQKVKNKMD
;
A
#
# COMPACT_ATOMS: atom_id res chain seq x y z
N PHE A 1 -2.11 -2.40 26.38
CA PHE A 1 -1.69 -1.09 26.88
C PHE A 1 -1.95 0.02 25.87
N MET A 2 -1.29 0.06 24.65
CA MET A 2 -1.46 1.17 23.69
C MET A 2 -2.92 1.35 23.27
N ILE A 3 -3.63 0.28 22.95
CA ILE A 3 -5.05 0.31 22.58
C ILE A 3 -5.90 0.89 23.71
N GLU A 4 -5.76 0.33 24.92
CA GLU A 4 -6.50 0.77 26.11
C GLU A 4 -6.26 2.25 26.41
N GLU A 5 -4.99 2.71 26.34
CA GLU A 5 -4.65 4.10 26.60
C GLU A 5 -5.15 5.06 25.51
N SER A 6 -5.21 4.61 24.25
CA SER A 6 -5.80 5.39 23.16
C SER A 6 -7.30 5.51 23.35
N HIS A 7 -8.00 4.39 23.57
CA HIS A 7 -9.45 4.35 23.76
C HIS A 7 -9.88 5.14 24.99
N ALA A 8 -9.13 5.05 26.11
CA ALA A 8 -9.40 5.84 27.32
C ALA A 8 -9.34 7.37 27.10
N ARG A 9 -8.69 7.81 26.01
CA ARG A 9 -8.59 9.22 25.60
C ARG A 9 -9.49 9.57 24.42
N GLY A 10 -10.38 8.66 24.02
CA GLY A 10 -11.26 8.85 22.86
C GLY A 10 -10.51 8.86 21.52
N MET A 11 -9.33 8.25 21.44
CA MET A 11 -8.55 8.15 20.24
C MET A 11 -8.63 6.73 19.66
N GLU A 12 -8.71 6.64 18.35
CA GLU A 12 -8.57 5.38 17.61
C GLU A 12 -7.10 4.98 17.48
N LEU A 13 -6.84 3.68 17.44
CA LEU A 13 -5.52 3.13 17.18
C LEU A 13 -5.53 2.29 15.91
N HIS A 14 -4.80 2.75 14.88
CA HIS A 14 -4.66 2.07 13.62
C HIS A 14 -3.35 1.27 13.58
N ALA A 15 -3.42 -0.01 13.23
CA ALA A 15 -2.23 -0.84 13.05
C ALA A 15 -1.63 -0.59 11.66
N TRP A 16 -0.47 0.05 11.61
CA TRP A 16 0.23 0.31 10.35
C TRP A 16 1.15 -0.86 9.98
N LEU A 17 0.91 -1.44 8.82
CA LEU A 17 1.63 -2.59 8.28
C LEU A 17 2.25 -2.26 6.92
N ASN A 18 3.41 -2.88 6.65
CA ASN A 18 4.01 -2.92 5.32
C ASN A 18 3.94 -4.38 4.83
N PRO A 19 3.11 -4.71 3.82
CA PRO A 19 2.74 -6.10 3.56
C PRO A 19 3.87 -6.94 2.98
N TYR A 20 4.72 -6.38 2.11
CA TYR A 20 5.70 -7.18 1.36
C TYR A 20 7.15 -6.97 1.77
N ARG A 21 7.50 -5.84 2.37
CA ARG A 21 8.87 -5.56 2.77
C ARG A 21 9.24 -6.34 4.03
N VAL A 22 10.28 -7.18 3.93
CA VAL A 22 10.76 -8.03 5.02
C VAL A 22 11.92 -7.38 5.78
N THR A 23 12.86 -6.75 5.05
CA THR A 23 13.97 -6.03 5.66
C THR A 23 14.01 -4.57 5.23
N THR A 24 14.50 -3.70 6.12
CA THR A 24 14.66 -2.26 5.88
C THR A 24 16.08 -1.91 5.42
N SER A 25 17.04 -2.78 5.66
CA SER A 25 18.45 -2.61 5.27
C SER A 25 19.10 -3.91 4.83
N LYS A 26 20.23 -3.79 4.09
CA LYS A 26 21.03 -4.93 3.58
C LYS A 26 21.58 -5.84 4.68
N ASN A 27 21.79 -5.31 5.89
CA ASN A 27 22.46 -5.99 6.99
C ASN A 27 21.50 -6.46 8.09
N GLU A 28 20.20 -6.29 7.86
CA GLU A 28 19.19 -6.69 8.84
C GLU A 28 19.15 -8.22 8.96
N LYS A 29 19.28 -8.71 10.19
CA LYS A 29 19.21 -10.14 10.47
C LYS A 29 17.79 -10.53 10.81
N LEU A 30 17.29 -11.53 10.12
CA LEU A 30 15.97 -12.09 10.42
C LEU A 30 16.03 -12.95 11.71
N PRO A 31 14.95 -12.96 12.51
CA PRO A 31 14.81 -13.89 13.62
C PRO A 31 14.97 -15.35 13.15
N LYS A 32 15.58 -16.21 13.96
CA LYS A 32 15.87 -17.61 13.60
C LYS A 32 14.63 -18.42 13.21
N ASN A 33 13.46 -18.04 13.70
CA ASN A 33 12.18 -18.68 13.40
C ASN A 33 11.42 -18.01 12.24
N HIS A 34 12.04 -17.04 11.54
CA HIS A 34 11.39 -16.37 10.42
C HIS A 34 11.08 -17.36 9.29
N ILE A 35 9.91 -17.20 8.66
CA ILE A 35 9.40 -18.07 7.59
C ILE A 35 10.38 -18.19 6.40
N TYR A 36 11.23 -17.19 6.18
CA TYR A 36 12.28 -17.19 5.15
C TYR A 36 13.17 -18.46 5.22
N TYR A 37 13.51 -18.92 6.41
CA TYR A 37 14.41 -20.09 6.55
C TYR A 37 13.73 -21.42 6.19
N LYS A 38 12.38 -21.45 6.16
CA LYS A 38 11.61 -22.64 5.76
C LYS A 38 11.19 -22.56 4.29
N HIS A 39 10.95 -21.37 3.78
CA HIS A 39 10.39 -21.10 2.45
C HIS A 39 11.13 -19.95 1.75
N PRO A 40 12.45 -20.07 1.48
CA PRO A 40 13.23 -19.02 0.84
C PRO A 40 12.73 -18.69 -0.60
N GLU A 41 12.09 -19.65 -1.27
CA GLU A 41 11.50 -19.49 -2.60
C GLU A 41 10.35 -18.47 -2.67
N ARG A 42 9.79 -18.12 -1.53
CA ARG A 42 8.72 -17.12 -1.42
C ARG A 42 9.23 -15.67 -1.41
N PHE A 43 10.53 -15.48 -1.43
CA PHE A 43 11.16 -14.18 -1.24
C PHE A 43 12.03 -13.81 -2.42
N VAL A 44 12.15 -12.51 -2.62
CA VAL A 44 13.05 -11.91 -3.63
C VAL A 44 13.93 -10.84 -2.99
N ALA A 45 15.16 -10.74 -3.46
CA ALA A 45 16.07 -9.68 -3.06
C ALA A 45 16.06 -8.55 -4.09
N TYR A 46 15.79 -7.32 -3.66
CA TYR A 46 15.79 -6.14 -4.50
C TYR A 46 16.48 -4.99 -3.79
N ASP A 47 17.44 -4.35 -4.46
CA ASP A 47 18.27 -3.28 -3.89
C ASP A 47 18.85 -3.63 -2.50
N GLY A 48 19.28 -4.89 -2.34
CA GLY A 48 19.87 -5.40 -1.10
C GLY A 48 18.90 -5.55 0.08
N LYS A 49 17.61 -5.42 -0.13
CA LYS A 49 16.56 -5.70 0.85
C LYS A 49 15.78 -6.94 0.44
N LEU A 50 15.16 -7.58 1.40
CA LEU A 50 14.33 -8.77 1.18
C LEU A 50 12.85 -8.38 1.16
N TYR A 51 12.14 -8.96 0.21
CA TYR A 51 10.69 -8.78 0.05
C TYR A 51 10.02 -10.14 -0.10
N PHE A 52 8.78 -10.27 0.34
CA PHE A 52 7.88 -11.29 -0.20
C PHE A 52 7.64 -11.00 -1.68
N ASP A 53 7.62 -12.04 -2.51
CA ASP A 53 7.22 -11.89 -3.92
C ASP A 53 5.70 -11.66 -3.99
N PRO A 54 5.21 -10.48 -4.44
CA PRO A 54 3.78 -10.17 -4.50
C PRO A 54 3.02 -11.06 -5.51
N GLY A 55 3.74 -11.63 -6.48
CA GLY A 55 3.19 -12.52 -7.51
C GLY A 55 2.85 -13.92 -7.02
N LEU A 56 3.16 -14.25 -5.77
CA LEU A 56 2.87 -15.57 -5.21
C LEU A 56 1.55 -15.57 -4.40
N PRO A 57 0.53 -16.35 -4.79
CA PRO A 57 -0.72 -16.47 -4.02
C PRO A 57 -0.51 -16.85 -2.56
N GLU A 58 0.48 -17.68 -2.28
CA GLU A 58 0.83 -18.12 -0.92
C GLU A 58 1.28 -16.95 -0.01
N ASN A 59 1.87 -15.91 -0.60
CA ASN A 59 2.28 -14.72 0.13
C ASN A 59 1.08 -13.84 0.46
N ARG A 60 0.12 -13.68 -0.46
CA ARG A 60 -1.13 -12.97 -0.18
C ARG A 60 -1.90 -13.64 0.95
N SER A 61 -2.14 -14.95 0.84
CA SER A 61 -2.83 -15.71 1.88
C SER A 61 -2.12 -15.66 3.24
N PHE A 62 -0.78 -15.59 3.24
CA PHE A 62 -0.03 -15.41 4.48
C PHE A 62 -0.28 -14.02 5.10
N ILE A 63 -0.24 -12.94 4.30
CA ILE A 63 -0.51 -11.58 4.77
C ILE A 63 -1.94 -11.44 5.28
N GLU A 64 -2.92 -11.98 4.56
CA GLU A 64 -4.31 -12.07 4.98
C GLU A 64 -4.46 -12.79 6.33
N SER A 65 -3.75 -13.89 6.51
CA SER A 65 -3.75 -14.63 7.78
C SER A 65 -3.15 -13.84 8.94
N VAL A 66 -2.12 -13.02 8.68
CA VAL A 66 -1.51 -12.12 9.68
C VAL A 66 -2.50 -11.02 10.09
N VAL A 67 -3.18 -10.40 9.12
CA VAL A 67 -4.20 -9.37 9.42
C VAL A 67 -5.35 -9.99 10.19
N LYS A 68 -5.84 -11.16 9.80
CA LYS A 68 -6.88 -11.91 10.52
C LYS A 68 -6.46 -12.18 11.98
N ASP A 69 -5.24 -12.64 12.20
CA ASP A 69 -4.73 -12.91 13.54
C ASP A 69 -4.65 -11.62 14.38
N LEU A 70 -4.16 -10.52 13.80
CA LEU A 70 -4.07 -9.24 14.49
C LEU A 70 -5.45 -8.72 14.93
N ILE A 71 -6.41 -8.65 14.02
CA ILE A 71 -7.75 -8.12 14.35
C ILE A 71 -8.53 -9.08 15.26
N THR A 72 -8.24 -10.38 15.23
CA THR A 72 -8.87 -11.35 16.14
C THR A 72 -8.38 -11.16 17.57
N ARG A 73 -7.07 -10.95 17.77
CA ARG A 73 -6.44 -10.88 19.08
C ARG A 73 -6.47 -9.49 19.71
N TYR A 74 -6.53 -8.44 18.89
CA TYR A 74 -6.42 -7.07 19.36
C TYR A 74 -7.62 -6.24 18.91
N ASP A 75 -7.92 -5.21 19.67
CA ASP A 75 -9.06 -4.32 19.43
C ASP A 75 -8.60 -3.05 18.70
N PHE A 76 -8.00 -3.23 17.52
CA PHE A 76 -7.65 -2.13 16.62
C PHE A 76 -8.89 -1.54 15.95
N ASP A 77 -8.88 -0.24 15.73
CA ASP A 77 -9.95 0.48 15.03
C ASP A 77 -9.77 0.42 13.51
N ALA A 78 -8.53 0.24 13.04
CA ALA A 78 -8.21 0.09 11.63
C ALA A 78 -6.90 -0.67 11.38
N ILE A 79 -6.81 -1.26 10.19
CA ILE A 79 -5.57 -1.68 9.56
C ILE A 79 -5.18 -0.60 8.55
N HIS A 80 -3.92 -0.17 8.58
CA HIS A 80 -3.40 0.87 7.70
C HIS A 80 -2.17 0.40 6.95
N MET A 81 -2.09 0.69 5.66
CA MET A 81 -0.92 0.42 4.83
C MET A 81 -0.47 1.70 4.12
N ASP A 82 0.82 1.77 3.81
CA ASP A 82 1.40 2.84 3.01
C ASP A 82 1.40 2.50 1.50
N ASP A 83 2.31 3.10 0.74
CA ASP A 83 2.46 2.91 -0.70
C ASP A 83 3.49 1.82 -1.09
N TYR A 84 4.06 1.10 -0.11
CA TYR A 84 5.10 0.09 -0.35
C TYR A 84 4.52 -1.30 -0.64
N PHE A 85 3.71 -1.42 -1.70
CA PHE A 85 3.31 -2.73 -2.23
C PHE A 85 4.47 -3.32 -3.04
N TYR A 86 4.70 -2.86 -4.26
CA TYR A 86 6.01 -3.02 -4.90
C TYR A 86 6.96 -1.91 -4.42
N PRO A 87 8.28 -2.17 -4.32
CA PRO A 87 9.23 -1.12 -3.94
C PRO A 87 9.33 -0.04 -5.01
N TYR A 88 9.74 1.15 -4.61
CA TYR A 88 10.09 2.21 -5.56
C TYR A 88 11.14 1.71 -6.55
N PRO A 89 11.01 2.04 -7.83
CA PRO A 89 11.96 1.61 -8.85
C PRO A 89 13.36 2.17 -8.57
N VAL A 90 14.37 1.35 -8.82
CA VAL A 90 15.78 1.72 -8.77
C VAL A 90 16.33 1.64 -10.19
N ASP A 91 17.00 2.70 -10.64
CA ASP A 91 17.54 2.79 -11.99
C ASP A 91 18.45 1.59 -12.32
N GLY A 92 18.17 0.96 -13.46
CA GLY A 92 18.92 -0.21 -13.92
C GLY A 92 18.58 -1.53 -13.21
N LEU A 93 17.64 -1.54 -12.26
CA LEU A 93 17.19 -2.76 -11.60
C LEU A 93 15.71 -3.02 -11.92
N ASP A 94 15.41 -4.23 -12.39
CA ASP A 94 14.02 -4.71 -12.45
C ASP A 94 13.69 -5.53 -11.20
N PHE A 95 12.45 -5.44 -10.73
CA PHE A 95 12.01 -6.26 -9.59
C PHE A 95 12.02 -7.74 -10.01
N PRO A 96 12.65 -8.64 -9.25
CA PRO A 96 12.99 -9.99 -9.72
C PRO A 96 11.85 -11.02 -9.59
N ASP A 97 10.65 -10.68 -10.06
CA ASP A 97 9.44 -11.51 -10.05
C ASP A 97 9.22 -12.33 -11.35
N SER A 98 10.26 -12.49 -12.19
CA SER A 98 10.14 -13.18 -13.48
C SER A 98 9.69 -14.64 -13.36
N LYS A 99 10.02 -15.32 -12.25
CA LYS A 99 9.61 -16.72 -12.02
C LYS A 99 8.13 -16.83 -11.73
N SER A 100 7.62 -15.98 -10.85
CA SER A 100 6.19 -15.91 -10.50
C SER A 100 5.36 -15.41 -11.68
N TYR A 101 5.84 -14.39 -12.41
CA TYR A 101 5.20 -13.93 -13.64
C TYR A 101 5.08 -15.04 -14.70
N LYS A 102 6.16 -15.79 -14.93
CA LYS A 102 6.12 -16.93 -15.88
C LYS A 102 5.07 -18.00 -15.46
N LYS A 103 4.89 -18.19 -14.16
CA LYS A 103 3.97 -19.19 -13.61
C LYS A 103 2.52 -18.72 -13.55
N TYR A 104 2.29 -17.45 -13.23
CA TYR A 104 0.97 -16.92 -12.90
C TYR A 104 0.53 -15.71 -13.74
N GLY A 105 1.33 -15.31 -14.74
CA GLY A 105 1.03 -14.13 -15.57
C GLY A 105 -0.13 -14.29 -16.54
N GLU A 106 -0.50 -15.51 -16.87
CA GLU A 106 -1.69 -15.88 -17.70
C GLU A 106 -1.85 -15.06 -18.99
N GLY A 107 -0.73 -14.59 -19.56
CA GLY A 107 -0.72 -13.78 -20.79
C GLY A 107 -0.99 -12.29 -20.59
N MET A 108 -1.13 -11.82 -19.35
CA MET A 108 -1.21 -10.39 -19.04
C MET A 108 0.11 -9.68 -19.35
N ASP A 109 0.05 -8.37 -19.66
CA ASP A 109 1.22 -7.51 -19.54
C ASP A 109 1.78 -7.56 -18.11
N ARG A 110 3.11 -7.47 -17.97
CA ARG A 110 3.74 -7.62 -16.65
C ARG A 110 3.34 -6.53 -15.66
N GLY A 111 3.12 -5.30 -16.12
CA GLY A 111 2.64 -4.20 -15.28
C GLY A 111 1.21 -4.43 -14.82
N ASP A 112 0.35 -4.90 -15.73
CA ASP A 112 -1.05 -5.24 -15.40
C ASP A 112 -1.11 -6.40 -14.43
N TRP A 113 -0.28 -7.43 -14.61
CA TRP A 113 -0.21 -8.56 -13.70
C TRP A 113 0.30 -8.14 -12.30
N ARG A 114 1.28 -7.23 -12.22
CA ARG A 114 1.74 -6.68 -10.93
C ARG A 114 0.61 -5.93 -10.22
N ARG A 115 -0.14 -5.08 -10.93
CA ARG A 115 -1.33 -4.39 -10.39
C ARG A 115 -2.37 -5.38 -9.91
N HIS A 116 -2.72 -6.34 -10.75
CA HIS A 116 -3.69 -7.38 -10.41
C HIS A 116 -3.30 -8.13 -9.12
N ASN A 117 -2.03 -8.43 -8.89
CA ASN A 117 -1.59 -9.06 -7.64
C ASN A 117 -1.78 -8.16 -6.42
N VAL A 118 -1.59 -6.84 -6.56
CA VAL A 118 -1.85 -5.89 -5.47
C VAL A 118 -3.35 -5.75 -5.25
N ASP A 119 -4.14 -5.67 -6.32
CA ASP A 119 -5.62 -5.61 -6.24
C ASP A 119 -6.18 -6.82 -5.50
N LEU A 120 -5.72 -8.03 -5.83
CA LEU A 120 -6.10 -9.26 -5.13
C LEU A 120 -5.74 -9.25 -3.63
N LEU A 121 -4.62 -8.59 -3.25
CA LEU A 121 -4.29 -8.43 -1.84
C LEU A 121 -5.29 -7.51 -1.13
N ILE A 122 -5.59 -6.35 -1.73
CA ILE A 122 -6.51 -5.36 -1.12
C ILE A 122 -7.92 -5.93 -1.02
N GLU A 123 -8.40 -6.59 -2.06
CA GLU A 123 -9.70 -7.31 -2.06
C GLU A 123 -9.74 -8.37 -0.95
N GLY A 124 -8.73 -9.25 -0.88
CA GLY A 124 -8.66 -10.30 0.14
C GLY A 124 -8.57 -9.77 1.56
N LEU A 125 -7.88 -8.65 1.78
CA LEU A 125 -7.83 -7.99 3.08
C LEU A 125 -9.19 -7.40 3.47
N HIS A 126 -9.89 -6.77 2.52
CA HIS A 126 -11.26 -6.30 2.73
C HIS A 126 -12.18 -7.46 3.14
N GLU A 127 -12.18 -8.56 2.37
CA GLU A 127 -12.98 -9.74 2.67
C GLU A 127 -12.70 -10.34 4.06
N VAL A 128 -11.41 -10.43 4.43
CA VAL A 128 -10.99 -10.93 5.75
C VAL A 128 -11.49 -10.03 6.88
N ILE A 129 -11.39 -8.72 6.72
CA ILE A 129 -11.83 -7.75 7.72
C ILE A 129 -13.36 -7.79 7.85
N GLU A 130 -14.09 -7.72 6.74
CA GLU A 130 -15.55 -7.79 6.73
C GLU A 130 -16.10 -9.08 7.37
N ALA A 131 -15.46 -10.22 7.06
CA ALA A 131 -15.89 -11.50 7.63
C ALA A 131 -15.56 -11.65 9.12
N GLN A 132 -14.49 -10.99 9.62
CA GLN A 132 -14.00 -11.18 10.99
C GLN A 132 -14.49 -10.09 11.95
N LYS A 133 -14.34 -8.80 11.57
CA LYS A 133 -14.72 -7.61 12.36
C LYS A 133 -15.09 -6.47 11.41
N PRO A 134 -16.31 -6.39 10.88
CA PRO A 134 -16.72 -5.43 9.85
C PRO A 134 -16.68 -3.95 10.31
N TRP A 135 -16.47 -3.69 11.59
CA TRP A 135 -16.26 -2.33 12.12
C TRP A 135 -14.79 -1.89 12.10
N VAL A 136 -13.83 -2.79 11.85
CA VAL A 136 -12.42 -2.45 11.67
C VAL A 136 -12.24 -1.92 10.25
N ARG A 137 -11.64 -0.75 10.11
CA ARG A 137 -11.48 -0.10 8.81
C ARG A 137 -10.19 -0.52 8.12
N LEU A 138 -10.20 -0.53 6.80
CA LEU A 138 -9.01 -0.66 5.97
C LEU A 138 -8.67 0.69 5.34
N GLY A 139 -7.48 1.21 5.63
CA GLY A 139 -6.99 2.48 5.09
C GLY A 139 -5.66 2.38 4.39
N ILE A 140 -5.45 3.20 3.38
CA ILE A 140 -4.20 3.24 2.60
C ILE A 140 -3.68 4.67 2.53
N SER A 141 -2.35 4.84 2.74
CA SER A 141 -1.61 6.06 2.43
C SER A 141 -0.86 5.92 1.10
N PRO A 142 -1.51 6.08 -0.05
CA PRO A 142 -0.86 5.91 -1.34
C PRO A 142 0.08 7.07 -1.66
N PHE A 143 0.98 6.87 -2.63
CA PHE A 143 1.71 7.98 -3.24
C PHE A 143 0.73 9.02 -3.81
N GLY A 144 1.03 10.31 -3.66
CA GLY A 144 0.08 11.40 -3.89
C GLY A 144 -0.43 11.59 -5.33
N ILE A 145 0.23 11.03 -6.34
CA ILE A 145 -0.18 11.09 -7.74
C ILE A 145 -0.56 9.68 -8.20
N TRP A 146 -1.84 9.46 -8.49
CA TRP A 146 -2.28 8.21 -9.13
C TRP A 146 -1.69 8.08 -10.53
N ARG A 147 -2.09 8.95 -11.45
CA ARG A 147 -1.51 9.15 -12.78
C ARG A 147 -1.55 10.64 -13.16
N ASN A 148 -0.62 11.05 -14.02
CA ASN A 148 -0.67 12.38 -14.62
C ASN A 148 -1.77 12.41 -15.71
N LYS A 149 -2.40 13.55 -15.91
CA LYS A 149 -3.44 13.73 -16.94
C LYS A 149 -2.93 13.44 -18.36
N THR A 150 -1.63 13.56 -18.58
CA THR A 150 -0.98 13.21 -19.86
C THR A 150 -0.89 11.70 -20.08
N SER A 151 -0.94 10.89 -19.04
CA SER A 151 -0.91 9.42 -19.11
C SER A 151 -2.31 8.81 -19.12
N ASP A 152 -3.27 9.43 -18.43
CA ASP A 152 -4.66 9.01 -18.38
C ASP A 152 -5.56 10.26 -18.21
N PRO A 153 -6.62 10.44 -19.01
CA PRO A 153 -7.53 11.60 -18.91
C PRO A 153 -8.16 11.80 -17.53
N ARG A 154 -8.32 10.73 -16.74
CA ARG A 154 -8.79 10.77 -15.34
C ARG A 154 -7.72 11.25 -14.37
N GLY A 155 -6.46 11.30 -14.79
CA GLY A 155 -5.32 11.68 -13.97
C GLY A 155 -5.35 13.13 -13.52
N SER A 156 -4.52 13.46 -12.55
CA SER A 156 -4.36 14.82 -12.03
C SER A 156 -3.53 15.70 -12.97
N ASP A 157 -3.74 17.02 -12.91
CA ASP A 157 -2.92 18.02 -13.63
C ASP A 157 -1.55 18.17 -12.96
N THR A 158 -0.75 17.11 -13.11
CA THR A 158 0.57 16.96 -12.52
C THR A 158 1.57 16.45 -13.54
N ASN A 159 2.86 16.51 -13.20
CA ASN A 159 3.95 15.89 -13.96
C ASN A 159 4.96 15.33 -12.95
N GLY A 160 4.74 14.10 -12.51
CA GLY A 160 5.57 13.43 -11.52
C GLY A 160 5.48 11.92 -11.61
N PHE A 161 6.16 11.25 -10.69
CA PHE A 161 6.08 9.80 -10.53
C PHE A 161 4.62 9.38 -10.29
N GLN A 162 4.21 8.25 -10.83
CA GLN A 162 2.83 7.79 -10.84
C GLN A 162 2.68 6.48 -10.06
N ASN A 163 1.73 6.46 -9.14
CA ASN A 163 1.45 5.30 -8.28
C ASN A 163 1.06 4.06 -9.09
N TYR A 164 0.13 4.24 -10.03
CA TYR A 164 -0.38 3.18 -10.90
C TYR A 164 0.70 2.51 -11.73
N ASP A 165 1.60 3.31 -12.33
CA ASP A 165 2.62 2.80 -13.25
C ASP A 165 3.90 2.34 -12.54
N GLY A 166 4.29 3.02 -11.46
CA GLY A 166 5.58 2.80 -10.80
C GLY A 166 5.52 1.94 -9.53
N LEU A 167 4.39 1.96 -8.81
CA LEU A 167 4.16 1.15 -7.62
C LEU A 167 3.11 0.06 -7.84
N TYR A 168 2.54 0.00 -9.03
CA TYR A 168 1.53 -0.98 -9.43
C TYR A 168 0.30 -1.00 -8.50
N ALA A 169 -0.16 0.19 -8.08
CA ALA A 169 -1.27 0.35 -7.16
C ALA A 169 -2.43 1.10 -7.82
N ASP A 170 -3.54 0.41 -8.09
CA ASP A 170 -4.74 0.99 -8.68
C ASP A 170 -5.72 1.49 -7.61
N VAL A 171 -5.31 2.58 -6.97
CA VAL A 171 -6.06 3.17 -5.85
C VAL A 171 -7.46 3.65 -6.24
N LEU A 172 -7.69 4.00 -7.51
CA LEU A 172 -9.04 4.35 -7.98
C LEU A 172 -9.94 3.12 -7.99
N LEU A 173 -9.47 2.01 -8.52
CA LEU A 173 -10.20 0.75 -8.49
C LEU A 173 -10.61 0.37 -7.06
N TRP A 174 -9.70 0.52 -6.10
CA TRP A 174 -9.99 0.14 -4.70
C TRP A 174 -11.07 1.01 -4.07
N THR A 175 -11.11 2.32 -4.38
CA THR A 175 -12.18 3.21 -3.93
C THR A 175 -13.50 2.93 -4.66
N GLU A 176 -13.48 2.70 -5.97
CA GLU A 176 -14.64 2.36 -6.79
C GLU A 176 -15.29 1.04 -6.34
N LYS A 177 -14.48 0.03 -6.00
CA LYS A 177 -14.94 -1.27 -5.51
C LYS A 177 -15.39 -1.25 -4.04
N GLY A 178 -15.02 -0.19 -3.30
CA GLY A 178 -15.30 -0.10 -1.88
C GLY A 178 -14.46 -1.02 -1.01
N TRP A 179 -13.31 -1.47 -1.51
CA TRP A 179 -12.40 -2.35 -0.76
C TRP A 179 -11.64 -1.64 0.35
N VAL A 180 -11.64 -0.31 0.35
CA VAL A 180 -11.02 0.52 1.38
C VAL A 180 -12.04 1.46 1.99
N ASP A 181 -11.88 1.81 3.26
CA ASP A 181 -12.76 2.74 3.99
C ASP A 181 -12.27 4.16 3.91
N TYR A 182 -10.95 4.35 3.86
CA TYR A 182 -10.35 5.67 3.74
C TYR A 182 -9.03 5.64 2.97
N MET A 183 -8.71 6.78 2.36
CA MET A 183 -7.42 7.06 1.76
C MET A 183 -6.76 8.24 2.46
N LEU A 184 -5.42 8.19 2.57
CA LEU A 184 -4.59 9.24 3.14
C LEU A 184 -3.41 9.53 2.20
N PRO A 185 -3.67 10.07 0.97
CA PRO A 185 -2.61 10.30 0.00
C PRO A 185 -1.50 11.20 0.53
N GLN A 186 -0.25 10.85 0.23
CA GLN A 186 0.95 11.51 0.71
C GLN A 186 1.25 12.76 -0.14
N LEU A 187 0.62 13.90 0.21
CA LEU A 187 0.77 15.18 -0.49
C LEU A 187 1.87 16.03 0.16
N TYR A 188 3.10 15.52 0.21
CA TYR A 188 4.24 16.16 0.89
C TYR A 188 4.87 17.33 0.10
N TRP A 189 4.12 17.91 -0.82
CA TRP A 189 4.53 19.05 -1.63
C TRP A 189 3.90 20.34 -1.15
N THR A 190 4.51 21.47 -1.53
CA THR A 190 3.95 22.80 -1.25
C THR A 190 2.81 23.14 -2.23
N LEU A 191 1.99 24.11 -1.86
CA LEU A 191 0.90 24.63 -2.71
C LEU A 191 1.43 25.16 -4.06
N GLU A 192 2.59 25.79 -4.06
CA GLU A 192 3.22 26.46 -5.21
C GLU A 192 3.96 25.50 -6.14
N ARG A 193 4.10 24.23 -5.78
CA ARG A 193 4.84 23.27 -6.60
C ARG A 193 4.09 22.98 -7.91
N LYS A 194 4.52 23.61 -9.01
CA LYS A 194 3.85 23.54 -10.32
C LYS A 194 3.61 22.11 -10.84
N VAL A 195 4.57 21.20 -10.62
CA VAL A 195 4.50 19.82 -11.12
C VAL A 195 3.65 18.88 -10.25
N ALA A 196 3.37 19.27 -9.00
CA ALA A 196 2.62 18.46 -8.04
C ALA A 196 2.10 19.34 -6.90
N SER A 197 1.20 20.29 -7.22
CA SER A 197 0.58 21.17 -6.20
C SER A 197 -0.26 20.32 -5.24
N SER A 198 -0.03 20.46 -3.94
CA SER A 198 -0.82 19.76 -2.92
C SER A 198 -2.29 20.17 -2.95
N GLU A 199 -2.59 21.43 -3.29
CA GLU A 199 -3.97 21.92 -3.45
C GLU A 199 -4.69 21.20 -4.61
N LYS A 200 -4.09 21.20 -5.82
CA LYS A 200 -4.67 20.50 -6.98
C LYS A 200 -4.90 19.03 -6.71
N LEU A 201 -3.95 18.38 -6.05
CA LEU A 201 -4.05 16.98 -5.69
C LEU A 201 -5.13 16.74 -4.63
N ALA A 202 -5.27 17.62 -3.63
CA ALA A 202 -6.34 17.50 -2.63
C ALA A 202 -7.73 17.53 -3.27
N TYR A 203 -7.97 18.47 -4.21
CA TYR A 203 -9.22 18.50 -4.99
C TYR A 203 -9.38 17.23 -5.83
N TRP A 204 -8.35 16.82 -6.56
CA TRP A 204 -8.41 15.62 -7.38
C TRP A 204 -8.77 14.35 -6.56
N TRP A 205 -8.15 14.18 -5.39
CA TRP A 205 -8.45 13.07 -4.49
C TRP A 205 -9.88 13.13 -3.94
N ASN A 206 -10.35 14.31 -3.59
CA ASN A 206 -11.73 14.50 -3.12
C ASN A 206 -12.75 14.15 -4.21
N ASP A 207 -12.51 14.60 -5.45
CA ASP A 207 -13.39 14.35 -6.59
C ASP A 207 -13.44 12.87 -6.99
N ASN A 208 -12.39 12.10 -6.67
CA ASN A 208 -12.27 10.67 -6.94
C ASN A 208 -12.42 9.80 -5.68
N ALA A 209 -13.01 10.33 -4.63
CA ALA A 209 -13.17 9.62 -3.36
C ALA A 209 -14.14 8.42 -3.42
N ASN A 210 -15.07 8.42 -4.38
CA ASN A 210 -16.07 7.35 -4.54
C ASN A 210 -16.84 7.00 -3.24
N GLY A 211 -17.12 8.02 -2.41
CA GLY A 211 -17.77 7.86 -1.11
C GLY A 211 -16.88 7.36 0.02
N ARG A 212 -15.59 7.22 -0.21
CA ARG A 212 -14.61 6.88 0.84
C ARG A 212 -14.14 8.14 1.55
N HIS A 213 -13.72 8.02 2.81
CA HIS A 213 -13.13 9.14 3.54
C HIS A 213 -11.76 9.49 2.95
N MET A 214 -11.53 10.80 2.73
CA MET A 214 -10.24 11.33 2.27
C MET A 214 -9.59 12.17 3.36
N TYR A 215 -8.39 11.75 3.77
CA TYR A 215 -7.50 12.52 4.62
C TYR A 215 -6.30 12.96 3.79
N ILE A 216 -5.65 14.05 4.17
CA ILE A 216 -4.50 14.56 3.42
C ILE A 216 -3.24 14.40 4.27
N GLY A 217 -2.32 13.54 3.80
CA GLY A 217 -1.00 13.38 4.39
C GLY A 217 -0.11 14.59 4.09
N GLN A 218 0.28 15.32 5.12
CA GLN A 218 1.13 16.50 5.00
C GLN A 218 2.45 16.34 5.77
N LYS A 219 3.51 16.95 5.25
CA LYS A 219 4.80 16.97 5.91
C LYS A 219 4.88 18.17 6.86
N VAL A 220 4.98 17.90 8.15
CA VAL A 220 5.31 18.95 9.14
C VAL A 220 6.81 19.27 9.03
N LYS A 221 7.15 20.52 8.69
CA LYS A 221 8.54 21.05 8.73
C LYS A 221 8.79 21.69 10.08
N ASN A 222 10.00 21.48 10.64
CA ASN A 222 10.44 22.08 11.90
C ASN A 222 10.67 23.61 11.83
N LYS A 223 10.29 24.26 10.75
CA LYS A 223 10.29 25.72 10.64
C LYS A 223 8.84 26.17 10.39
N MET A 224 8.19 26.58 11.46
CA MET A 224 7.18 27.62 11.37
C MET A 224 7.97 28.93 11.29
N ASP A 225 8.19 29.44 10.09
CA ASP A 225 8.58 30.81 9.86
C ASP A 225 7.31 31.66 9.84
#